data_2b44bb2e9d0bd94fcc690139b761b727
#
_entry.id   2b44bb2e9d0bd94fcc690139b761b727
#
_cell.length_a   1.000
_cell.length_b   1.000
_cell.length_c   1.000
_cell.angle_alpha   90.00
_cell.angle_beta   90.00
_cell.angle_gamma   90.00
#
_symmetry.space_group_name_H-M   'P 1'
#
loop_
_entity.id
_entity.type
_entity.pdbx_description
1 polymer ?
#
loop_
_entity_poly.entity_id
_entity_poly.type
_entity_poly.pdbx_seq_one_letter_code
_entity_poly.pdbx_strand_id
1 'polypeptide(L)'
;MLYYLFRFLDQYDIPGSHMWSYISFRALLTLIFSLLISAWFGERFIKWMKRKKIFETERDPSIDPFGVEKKGVPTMGGVVIIVSILVPVILLGRVRNIYLILMVVTTLWLGFLGFLDDYIKIFKRNKEGLKGKYKIVGQVSIGFIVGLTLWLSPDAVVRENMDVKMQNQEIVIKHKSEAVKSLQTTIPFIKNHNLNYSSIMSFCGKYKVAAGWMLFVIMTILVVTAVSNGANLNDGMDGMCAGNSAVIGVALGILAYVSSHIGYASYFDIMYIPHSEELVVFLCAFIGAMIGFLWYNAFPAQIFMGDTGSLTIGGIIGVCAVIIHKELLLPILCGIFFVESLSVIIQTQWFKIQKRKGKRVRVFRATPIHDNFRKLDSQLDATSQYILKGWPHRPFHESKITIRFWITTIILAAITLITLKMR
;
A
#
# COMPACT_ATOMS: atom_id res chain seq x y z
N MET A 1 -3.48 -14.18 -19.44
CA MET A 1 -3.34 -14.97 -20.69
C MET A 1 -3.90 -16.38 -20.53
N LEU A 2 -3.45 -17.17 -19.57
CA LEU A 2 -3.96 -18.53 -19.32
C LEU A 2 -5.47 -18.55 -19.05
N TYR A 3 -6.01 -17.56 -18.33
CA TYR A 3 -7.45 -17.42 -18.13
C TYR A 3 -8.23 -17.48 -19.45
N TYR A 4 -7.81 -16.71 -20.46
CA TYR A 4 -8.53 -16.69 -21.75
C TYR A 4 -8.36 -18.00 -22.53
N LEU A 5 -7.17 -18.62 -22.45
CA LEU A 5 -6.92 -19.92 -23.05
C LEU A 5 -7.82 -20.99 -22.45
N PHE A 6 -7.86 -21.11 -21.13
CA PHE A 6 -8.69 -22.13 -20.47
C PHE A 6 -10.19 -21.85 -20.61
N ARG A 7 -10.61 -20.59 -20.68
CA ARG A 7 -12.00 -20.24 -21.02
C ARG A 7 -12.37 -20.65 -22.46
N PHE A 8 -11.42 -20.58 -23.38
CA PHE A 8 -11.63 -21.09 -24.74
C PHE A 8 -11.70 -22.63 -24.73
N LEU A 9 -10.84 -23.30 -23.98
CA LEU A 9 -10.84 -24.76 -23.84
C LEU A 9 -12.09 -25.28 -23.11
N ASP A 10 -12.69 -24.48 -22.25
CA ASP A 10 -13.94 -24.80 -21.54
C ASP A 10 -15.13 -24.98 -22.51
N GLN A 11 -15.10 -24.32 -23.65
CA GLN A 11 -16.10 -24.50 -24.72
C GLN A 11 -16.07 -25.91 -25.36
N TYR A 12 -14.98 -26.63 -25.14
CA TYR A 12 -14.78 -28.01 -25.66
C TYR A 12 -14.88 -29.07 -24.54
N ASP A 13 -15.41 -28.70 -23.36
CA ASP A 13 -15.60 -29.58 -22.20
C ASP A 13 -14.33 -30.33 -21.78
N ILE A 14 -13.15 -29.67 -21.91
CA ILE A 14 -11.88 -30.29 -21.51
C ILE A 14 -11.83 -30.37 -19.98
N PRO A 15 -11.54 -31.56 -19.41
CA PRO A 15 -11.48 -31.73 -17.96
C PRO A 15 -10.53 -30.74 -17.29
N GLY A 16 -11.02 -30.04 -16.26
CA GLY A 16 -10.25 -29.05 -15.49
C GLY A 16 -10.26 -27.63 -16.06
N SER A 17 -10.74 -27.38 -17.26
CA SER A 17 -10.85 -26.03 -17.83
C SER A 17 -11.77 -25.13 -17.03
N HIS A 18 -12.88 -25.67 -16.51
CA HIS A 18 -13.86 -24.95 -15.71
C HIS A 18 -13.29 -24.37 -14.41
N MET A 19 -12.25 -24.97 -13.81
CA MET A 19 -11.62 -24.49 -12.59
C MET A 19 -11.07 -23.07 -12.72
N TRP A 20 -10.67 -22.65 -13.93
CA TRP A 20 -10.12 -21.34 -14.20
C TRP A 20 -11.17 -20.21 -14.18
N SER A 21 -12.44 -20.55 -14.19
CA SER A 21 -13.53 -19.58 -14.01
C SER A 21 -13.68 -19.16 -12.55
N TYR A 22 -13.27 -20.02 -11.58
CA TYR A 22 -13.34 -19.72 -10.16
C TYR A 22 -12.25 -18.73 -9.72
N ILE A 23 -12.69 -17.66 -9.08
CA ILE A 23 -11.79 -16.60 -8.55
C ILE A 23 -10.86 -17.15 -7.49
N SER A 24 -11.39 -17.98 -6.57
CA SER A 24 -10.61 -18.58 -5.47
C SER A 24 -9.44 -19.43 -6.00
N PHE A 25 -9.68 -20.23 -7.03
CA PHE A 25 -8.62 -21.02 -7.66
C PHE A 25 -7.54 -20.12 -8.26
N ARG A 26 -7.91 -19.10 -9.06
CA ARG A 26 -6.97 -18.18 -9.68
C ARG A 26 -6.21 -17.35 -8.64
N ALA A 27 -6.88 -16.88 -7.60
CA ALA A 27 -6.29 -16.10 -6.53
C ALA A 27 -5.21 -16.89 -5.78
N LEU A 28 -5.52 -18.13 -5.33
CA LEU A 28 -4.57 -18.98 -4.63
C LEU A 28 -3.40 -19.39 -5.53
N LEU A 29 -3.68 -19.73 -6.79
CA LEU A 29 -2.63 -20.06 -7.75
C LEU A 29 -1.72 -18.87 -8.02
N THR A 30 -2.27 -17.67 -8.11
CA THR A 30 -1.53 -16.41 -8.29
C THR A 30 -0.63 -16.12 -7.08
N LEU A 31 -1.12 -16.35 -5.86
CA LEU A 31 -0.32 -16.22 -4.64
C LEU A 31 0.90 -17.16 -4.66
N ILE A 32 0.65 -18.44 -4.97
CA ILE A 32 1.74 -19.46 -5.02
C ILE A 32 2.76 -19.09 -6.10
N PHE A 33 2.31 -18.75 -7.31
CA PHE A 33 3.22 -18.38 -8.40
C PHE A 33 4.02 -17.13 -8.07
N SER A 34 3.40 -16.12 -7.49
CA SER A 34 4.07 -14.89 -7.07
C SER A 34 5.15 -15.17 -6.03
N LEU A 35 4.85 -15.98 -5.01
CA LEU A 35 5.79 -16.40 -3.99
C LEU A 35 6.98 -17.16 -4.60
N LEU A 36 6.71 -18.15 -5.44
CA LEU A 36 7.74 -18.94 -6.09
C LEU A 36 8.63 -18.10 -7.03
N ILE A 37 8.02 -17.18 -7.80
CA ILE A 37 8.76 -16.26 -8.68
C ILE A 37 9.63 -15.34 -7.83
N SER A 38 9.10 -14.79 -6.73
CA SER A 38 9.87 -13.92 -5.83
C SER A 38 11.08 -14.66 -5.23
N ALA A 39 10.90 -15.90 -4.78
CA ALA A 39 11.98 -16.71 -4.25
C ALA A 39 13.02 -17.07 -5.34
N TRP A 40 12.55 -17.55 -6.48
CA TRP A 40 13.44 -17.99 -7.56
C TRP A 40 14.17 -16.84 -8.26
N PHE A 41 13.45 -15.80 -8.63
CA PHE A 41 14.01 -14.61 -9.30
C PHE A 41 14.84 -13.78 -8.32
N GLY A 42 14.43 -13.68 -7.05
CA GLY A 42 15.14 -12.97 -6.00
C GLY A 42 16.56 -13.47 -5.82
N GLU A 43 16.77 -14.79 -5.72
CA GLU A 43 18.11 -15.38 -5.61
C GLU A 43 19.00 -15.02 -6.80
N ARG A 44 18.47 -15.13 -8.02
CA ARG A 44 19.22 -14.80 -9.25
C ARG A 44 19.54 -13.33 -9.33
N PHE A 45 18.59 -12.48 -8.97
CA PHE A 45 18.77 -11.03 -8.97
C PHE A 45 19.83 -10.60 -7.96
N ILE A 46 19.81 -11.13 -6.73
CA ILE A 46 20.83 -10.88 -5.70
C ILE A 46 22.22 -11.28 -6.20
N LYS A 47 22.35 -12.48 -6.76
CA LYS A 47 23.63 -12.99 -7.32
C LYS A 47 24.12 -12.10 -8.47
N TRP A 48 23.23 -11.64 -9.34
CA TRP A 48 23.55 -10.73 -10.44
C TRP A 48 24.03 -9.37 -9.93
N MET A 49 23.32 -8.76 -8.97
CA MET A 49 23.68 -7.48 -8.37
C MET A 49 25.04 -7.54 -7.67
N LYS A 50 25.31 -8.62 -6.91
CA LYS A 50 26.61 -8.85 -6.25
C LYS A 50 27.75 -8.98 -7.25
N ARG A 51 27.54 -9.69 -8.37
CA ARG A 51 28.54 -9.81 -9.46
C ARG A 51 28.85 -8.46 -10.10
N LYS A 52 27.86 -7.60 -10.26
CA LYS A 52 28.00 -6.24 -10.80
C LYS A 52 28.50 -5.23 -9.77
N LYS A 53 28.71 -5.65 -8.51
CA LYS A 53 29.13 -4.77 -7.39
C LYS A 53 28.18 -3.58 -7.20
N ILE A 54 26.88 -3.80 -7.38
CA ILE A 54 25.84 -2.78 -7.23
C ILE A 54 25.32 -2.89 -5.79
N PHE A 55 25.82 -2.02 -4.92
CA PHE A 55 25.49 -1.98 -3.50
C PHE A 55 24.95 -0.60 -3.13
N GLU A 56 24.21 -0.53 -2.03
CA GLU A 56 23.81 0.75 -1.46
C GLU A 56 25.05 1.55 -1.04
N THR A 57 24.99 2.87 -1.23
CA THR A 57 26.02 3.79 -0.77
C THR A 57 26.11 3.76 0.75
N GLU A 58 27.31 3.63 1.31
CA GLU A 58 27.54 3.55 2.75
C GLU A 58 26.77 4.65 3.50
N ARG A 59 25.95 4.26 4.46
CA ARG A 59 25.31 5.17 5.40
C ARG A 59 26.34 5.58 6.45
N ASP A 60 26.19 6.80 6.95
CA ASP A 60 27.07 7.30 8.01
C ASP A 60 26.90 6.40 9.26
N PRO A 61 28.00 5.84 9.80
CA PRO A 61 27.96 5.01 11.01
C PRO A 61 27.31 5.70 12.23
N SER A 62 27.33 7.03 12.25
CA SER A 62 26.67 7.82 13.30
C SER A 62 25.15 7.76 13.22
N ILE A 63 24.59 7.42 12.04
CA ILE A 63 23.16 7.34 11.78
C ILE A 63 22.67 5.90 11.90
N ASP A 64 23.48 4.94 11.45
CA ASP A 64 23.18 3.51 11.48
C ASP A 64 24.30 2.73 12.21
N PRO A 65 24.17 2.50 13.53
CA PRO A 65 25.15 1.75 14.31
C PRO A 65 25.33 0.30 13.85
N PHE A 66 24.35 -0.26 13.18
CA PHE A 66 24.38 -1.61 12.59
C PHE A 66 24.77 -1.59 11.10
N GLY A 67 25.08 -0.41 10.56
CA GLY A 67 25.44 -0.24 9.15
C GLY A 67 26.69 -0.99 8.71
N VAL A 68 27.53 -1.40 9.65
CA VAL A 68 28.72 -2.22 9.37
C VAL A 68 28.30 -3.64 8.90
N GLU A 69 27.24 -4.19 9.46
CA GLU A 69 26.68 -5.49 9.08
C GLU A 69 25.95 -5.45 7.73
N LYS A 70 25.53 -4.25 7.30
CA LYS A 70 24.78 -4.00 6.05
C LYS A 70 25.68 -3.70 4.86
N LYS A 71 27.01 -3.68 5.06
CA LYS A 71 27.99 -3.42 4.01
C LYS A 71 27.90 -4.50 2.90
N GLY A 72 27.73 -4.07 1.65
CA GLY A 72 27.69 -4.99 0.52
C GLY A 72 26.36 -5.68 0.27
N VAL A 73 25.28 -5.19 0.89
CA VAL A 73 23.92 -5.63 0.58
C VAL A 73 23.44 -4.88 -0.66
N PRO A 74 22.97 -5.58 -1.71
CA PRO A 74 22.39 -4.95 -2.89
C PRO A 74 21.05 -4.27 -2.55
N THR A 75 20.73 -3.23 -3.30
CA THR A 75 19.45 -2.51 -3.24
C THR A 75 18.63 -2.73 -4.52
N MET A 76 17.53 -1.97 -4.75
CA MET A 76 16.60 -2.13 -5.88
C MET A 76 15.81 -3.46 -5.87
N GLY A 77 15.59 -4.05 -4.69
CA GLY A 77 14.78 -5.26 -4.53
C GLY A 77 13.33 -5.10 -5.00
N GLY A 78 12.86 -3.86 -5.13
CA GLY A 78 11.55 -3.54 -5.70
C GLY A 78 11.34 -4.13 -7.10
N VAL A 79 12.40 -4.33 -7.89
CA VAL A 79 12.29 -5.01 -9.20
C VAL A 79 11.82 -6.45 -9.03
N VAL A 80 12.31 -7.16 -8.01
CA VAL A 80 11.87 -8.53 -7.69
C VAL A 80 10.38 -8.53 -7.35
N ILE A 81 9.94 -7.58 -6.53
CA ILE A 81 8.53 -7.43 -6.12
C ILE A 81 7.64 -7.19 -7.33
N ILE A 82 7.99 -6.22 -8.19
CA ILE A 82 7.20 -5.84 -9.37
C ILE A 82 7.05 -7.02 -10.34
N VAL A 83 8.15 -7.73 -10.64
CA VAL A 83 8.12 -8.91 -11.51
C VAL A 83 7.26 -10.01 -10.91
N SER A 84 7.38 -10.25 -9.61
CA SER A 84 6.63 -11.29 -8.89
C SER A 84 5.14 -11.00 -8.81
N ILE A 85 4.72 -9.73 -8.85
CA ILE A 85 3.31 -9.33 -8.94
C ILE A 85 2.83 -9.44 -10.39
N LEU A 86 3.51 -8.78 -11.33
CA LEU A 86 2.99 -8.58 -12.67
C LEU A 86 2.94 -9.86 -13.49
N VAL A 87 3.95 -10.75 -13.39
CA VAL A 87 3.99 -11.98 -14.19
C VAL A 87 2.78 -12.88 -13.89
N PRO A 88 2.47 -13.26 -12.63
CA PRO A 88 1.28 -14.06 -12.35
C PRO A 88 -0.03 -13.34 -12.67
N VAL A 89 -0.12 -12.04 -12.41
CA VAL A 89 -1.31 -11.23 -12.71
C VAL A 89 -1.63 -11.23 -14.20
N ILE A 90 -0.64 -11.03 -15.07
CA ILE A 90 -0.83 -11.04 -16.53
C ILE A 90 -1.20 -12.44 -17.03
N LEU A 91 -0.64 -13.48 -16.41
CA LEU A 91 -0.93 -14.87 -16.78
C LEU A 91 -2.34 -15.30 -16.37
N LEU A 92 -2.76 -14.99 -15.14
CA LEU A 92 -3.92 -15.57 -14.48
C LEU A 92 -5.11 -14.60 -14.36
N GLY A 93 -4.88 -13.28 -14.42
CA GLY A 93 -5.92 -12.25 -14.31
C GLY A 93 -6.66 -12.00 -15.63
N ARG A 94 -7.85 -11.40 -15.50
CA ARG A 94 -8.63 -10.86 -16.62
C ARG A 94 -8.08 -9.48 -17.01
N VAL A 95 -7.05 -9.46 -17.84
CA VAL A 95 -6.30 -8.23 -18.20
C VAL A 95 -7.13 -7.13 -18.86
N ARG A 96 -8.37 -7.41 -19.29
CA ARG A 96 -9.31 -6.41 -19.81
C ARG A 96 -10.15 -5.74 -18.72
N ASN A 97 -10.02 -6.16 -17.47
CA ASN A 97 -10.75 -5.57 -16.36
C ASN A 97 -10.14 -4.21 -16.01
N ILE A 98 -10.97 -3.16 -15.90
CA ILE A 98 -10.53 -1.78 -15.66
C ILE A 98 -9.77 -1.64 -14.33
N TYR A 99 -10.23 -2.29 -13.27
CA TYR A 99 -9.58 -2.25 -11.96
C TYR A 99 -8.20 -2.90 -12.00
N LEU A 100 -8.09 -4.04 -12.70
CA LEU A 100 -6.80 -4.72 -12.87
C LEU A 100 -5.83 -3.87 -13.70
N ILE A 101 -6.31 -3.21 -14.76
CA ILE A 101 -5.52 -2.29 -15.59
C ILE A 101 -4.98 -1.16 -14.72
N LEU A 102 -5.81 -0.53 -13.90
CA LEU A 102 -5.39 0.54 -12.98
C LEU A 102 -4.30 0.08 -12.02
N MET A 103 -4.44 -1.13 -11.44
CA MET A 103 -3.44 -1.69 -10.54
C MET A 103 -2.11 -1.97 -11.25
N VAL A 104 -2.15 -2.54 -12.47
CA VAL A 104 -0.94 -2.80 -13.29
C VAL A 104 -0.27 -1.49 -13.69
N VAL A 105 -1.02 -0.50 -14.16
CA VAL A 105 -0.49 0.82 -14.53
C VAL A 105 0.14 1.51 -13.33
N THR A 106 -0.52 1.47 -12.16
CA THR A 106 0.02 2.03 -10.92
C THR A 106 1.34 1.37 -10.53
N THR A 107 1.41 0.04 -10.61
CA THR A 107 2.60 -0.75 -10.28
C THR A 107 3.76 -0.38 -11.20
N LEU A 108 3.52 -0.30 -12.50
CA LEU A 108 4.55 0.08 -13.48
C LEU A 108 4.97 1.53 -13.34
N TRP A 109 4.04 2.46 -13.16
CA TRP A 109 4.32 3.88 -13.06
C TRP A 109 5.15 4.24 -11.84
N LEU A 110 4.72 3.81 -10.66
CA LEU A 110 5.45 4.09 -9.42
C LEU A 110 6.73 3.25 -9.31
N GLY A 111 6.72 2.03 -9.87
CA GLY A 111 7.91 1.22 -10.01
C GLY A 111 8.98 1.90 -10.87
N PHE A 112 8.58 2.49 -11.98
CA PHE A 112 9.49 3.26 -12.85
C PHE A 112 10.00 4.53 -12.15
N LEU A 113 9.12 5.25 -11.43
CA LEU A 113 9.50 6.43 -10.67
C LEU A 113 10.53 6.11 -9.59
N GLY A 114 10.29 5.05 -8.81
CA GLY A 114 11.24 4.58 -7.79
C GLY A 114 12.53 4.04 -8.40
N PHE A 115 12.44 3.32 -9.52
CA PHE A 115 13.61 2.84 -10.26
C PHE A 115 14.51 3.98 -10.73
N LEU A 116 13.94 5.08 -11.22
CA LEU A 116 14.72 6.27 -11.60
C LEU A 116 15.45 6.87 -10.40
N ASP A 117 14.79 6.90 -9.23
CA ASP A 117 15.44 7.39 -8.00
C ASP A 117 16.63 6.51 -7.59
N ASP A 118 16.40 5.22 -7.48
CA ASP A 118 17.44 4.25 -7.12
C ASP A 118 18.58 4.25 -8.15
N TYR A 119 18.25 4.35 -9.44
CA TYR A 119 19.24 4.45 -10.51
C TYR A 119 20.15 5.68 -10.36
N ILE A 120 19.56 6.84 -10.05
CA ILE A 120 20.34 8.08 -9.84
C ILE A 120 21.25 7.95 -8.60
N LYS A 121 20.72 7.39 -7.50
CA LYS A 121 21.49 7.15 -6.28
C LYS A 121 22.71 6.25 -6.50
N ILE A 122 22.51 5.16 -7.24
CA ILE A 122 23.51 4.11 -7.40
C ILE A 122 24.50 4.45 -8.53
N PHE A 123 23.98 4.63 -9.75
CA PHE A 123 24.81 4.73 -10.94
C PHE A 123 25.39 6.14 -11.15
N LYS A 124 24.64 7.18 -10.76
CA LYS A 124 25.16 8.55 -10.77
C LYS A 124 25.83 8.97 -9.46
N ARG A 125 25.88 8.08 -8.46
CA ARG A 125 26.45 8.33 -7.13
C ARG A 125 25.92 9.61 -6.46
N ASN A 126 24.70 10.01 -6.79
CA ASN A 126 24.06 11.17 -6.20
C ASN A 126 23.17 10.71 -5.03
N LYS A 127 23.66 10.90 -3.79
CA LYS A 127 22.95 10.48 -2.56
C LYS A 127 21.56 11.08 -2.41
N GLU A 128 21.29 12.24 -3.00
CA GLU A 128 19.97 12.88 -2.94
C GLU A 128 18.92 12.18 -3.84
N GLY A 129 19.37 11.41 -4.84
CA GLY A 129 18.48 10.74 -5.79
C GLY A 129 17.66 11.71 -6.65
N LEU A 130 16.43 11.35 -6.93
CA LEU A 130 15.48 12.19 -7.63
C LEU A 130 14.95 13.28 -6.71
N LYS A 131 15.03 14.56 -7.13
CA LYS A 131 14.50 15.66 -6.33
C LYS A 131 13.06 15.41 -5.94
N GLY A 132 12.71 15.64 -4.66
CA GLY A 132 11.38 15.33 -4.11
C GLY A 132 10.20 15.89 -4.91
N LYS A 133 10.38 17.04 -5.59
CA LYS A 133 9.36 17.62 -6.47
C LYS A 133 8.93 16.67 -7.60
N TYR A 134 9.87 15.96 -8.22
CA TYR A 134 9.57 15.04 -9.32
C TYR A 134 8.88 13.77 -8.81
N LYS A 135 9.24 13.30 -7.60
CA LYS A 135 8.51 12.19 -6.95
C LYS A 135 7.04 12.56 -6.72
N ILE A 136 6.80 13.75 -6.16
CA ILE A 136 5.43 14.24 -5.92
C ILE A 136 4.68 14.39 -7.24
N VAL A 137 5.27 14.96 -8.28
CA VAL A 137 4.64 15.08 -9.61
C VAL A 137 4.23 13.71 -10.14
N GLY A 138 5.11 12.70 -10.05
CA GLY A 138 4.80 11.34 -10.48
C GLY A 138 3.65 10.71 -9.69
N GLN A 139 3.61 10.90 -8.37
CA GLN A 139 2.53 10.41 -7.50
C GLN A 139 1.20 11.13 -7.78
N VAL A 140 1.23 12.45 -7.94
CA VAL A 140 0.05 13.26 -8.30
C VAL A 140 -0.50 12.83 -9.66
N SER A 141 0.38 12.59 -10.64
CA SER A 141 -0.03 12.17 -11.99
C SER A 141 -0.77 10.84 -11.97
N ILE A 142 -0.26 9.83 -11.27
CA ILE A 142 -0.96 8.54 -11.18
C ILE A 142 -2.25 8.65 -10.38
N GLY A 143 -2.27 9.39 -9.27
CA GLY A 143 -3.49 9.65 -8.50
C GLY A 143 -4.56 10.34 -9.33
N PHE A 144 -4.18 11.31 -10.17
CA PHE A 144 -5.07 11.98 -11.09
C PHE A 144 -5.62 11.02 -12.16
N ILE A 145 -4.76 10.21 -12.80
CA ILE A 145 -5.16 9.21 -13.79
C ILE A 145 -6.17 8.23 -13.18
N VAL A 146 -5.89 7.70 -11.99
CA VAL A 146 -6.78 6.76 -11.29
C VAL A 146 -8.13 7.42 -10.97
N GLY A 147 -8.12 8.59 -10.32
CA GLY A 147 -9.34 9.30 -9.96
C GLY A 147 -10.19 9.68 -11.16
N LEU A 148 -9.55 10.15 -12.24
CA LEU A 148 -10.23 10.51 -13.48
C LEU A 148 -10.81 9.28 -14.19
N THR A 149 -10.08 8.16 -14.20
CA THR A 149 -10.56 6.90 -14.80
C THR A 149 -11.78 6.37 -14.04
N LEU A 150 -11.76 6.38 -12.70
CA LEU A 150 -12.90 5.97 -11.88
C LEU A 150 -14.13 6.88 -12.09
N TRP A 151 -13.90 8.17 -12.35
CA TRP A 151 -14.97 9.11 -12.68
C TRP A 151 -15.56 8.86 -14.07
N LEU A 152 -14.72 8.75 -15.11
CA LEU A 152 -15.17 8.78 -16.50
C LEU A 152 -15.48 7.41 -17.10
N SER A 153 -14.80 6.34 -16.65
CA SER A 153 -14.98 5.01 -17.24
C SER A 153 -16.37 4.44 -16.95
N PRO A 154 -17.09 3.98 -17.97
CA PRO A 154 -18.41 3.35 -17.79
C PRO A 154 -18.34 2.02 -17.02
N ASP A 155 -17.18 1.37 -17.00
CA ASP A 155 -16.99 0.07 -16.34
C ASP A 155 -16.71 0.22 -14.81
N ALA A 156 -16.39 1.43 -14.35
CA ALA A 156 -16.17 1.71 -12.94
C ALA A 156 -17.51 2.08 -12.26
N VAL A 157 -18.23 1.08 -11.80
CA VAL A 157 -19.58 1.22 -11.23
C VAL A 157 -19.71 0.47 -9.92
N VAL A 158 -20.64 0.91 -9.07
CA VAL A 158 -20.99 0.26 -7.81
C VAL A 158 -22.50 0.06 -7.73
N ARG A 159 -22.94 -0.88 -6.89
CA ARG A 159 -24.35 -0.98 -6.48
C ARG A 159 -24.47 -0.54 -5.04
N GLU A 160 -25.15 0.58 -4.83
CA GLU A 160 -25.37 1.15 -3.51
C GLU A 160 -26.40 0.30 -2.74
N ASN A 161 -26.30 0.32 -1.41
CA ASN A 161 -27.27 -0.32 -0.56
C ASN A 161 -28.62 0.40 -0.64
N MET A 162 -29.72 -0.34 -0.58
CA MET A 162 -31.05 0.20 -0.34
C MET A 162 -31.27 0.31 1.17
N ASP A 163 -32.01 1.36 1.61
CA ASP A 163 -32.47 1.44 2.98
C ASP A 163 -33.28 0.20 3.35
N VAL A 164 -32.94 -0.37 4.50
CA VAL A 164 -33.51 -1.62 5.00
C VAL A 164 -34.96 -1.39 5.40
N LYS A 165 -35.89 -2.09 4.75
CA LYS A 165 -37.22 -2.29 5.31
C LYS A 165 -37.21 -3.57 6.13
N MET A 166 -37.50 -3.47 7.43
CA MET A 166 -37.70 -4.65 8.29
C MET A 166 -38.87 -5.46 7.75
N GLN A 167 -38.58 -6.67 7.30
CA GLN A 167 -39.60 -7.66 6.99
C GLN A 167 -39.28 -8.90 7.87
N ASN A 168 -40.16 -9.19 8.80
CA ASN A 168 -40.10 -10.38 9.69
C ASN A 168 -38.81 -10.55 10.51
N GLN A 169 -38.37 -9.54 11.25
CA GLN A 169 -37.20 -9.58 12.17
C GLN A 169 -35.83 -9.90 11.54
N GLU A 170 -35.75 -10.19 10.25
CA GLU A 170 -34.48 -10.31 9.54
C GLU A 170 -34.17 -9.04 8.78
N ILE A 171 -32.96 -8.52 8.96
CA ILE A 171 -32.46 -7.37 8.24
C ILE A 171 -32.01 -7.86 6.87
N VAL A 172 -32.84 -7.75 5.85
CA VAL A 172 -32.49 -8.07 4.47
C VAL A 172 -32.03 -6.80 3.76
N ILE A 173 -30.74 -6.62 3.62
CA ILE A 173 -30.16 -5.53 2.86
C ILE A 173 -30.28 -5.90 1.38
N LYS A 174 -31.04 -5.11 0.62
CA LYS A 174 -31.12 -5.25 -0.83
C LYS A 174 -30.22 -4.19 -1.49
N HIS A 175 -29.36 -4.63 -2.39
CA HIS A 175 -28.64 -3.71 -3.26
C HIS A 175 -29.58 -3.19 -4.35
N LYS A 176 -29.37 -1.94 -4.79
CA LYS A 176 -30.03 -1.40 -5.98
C LYS A 176 -29.72 -2.31 -7.17
N SER A 177 -30.73 -2.60 -7.99
CA SER A 177 -30.58 -3.44 -9.19
C SER A 177 -29.67 -2.79 -10.23
N GLU A 178 -29.67 -1.46 -10.28
CA GLU A 178 -28.86 -0.69 -11.23
C GLU A 178 -27.47 -0.40 -10.69
N ALA A 179 -26.47 -0.60 -11.53
CA ALA A 179 -25.10 -0.19 -11.27
C ALA A 179 -24.96 1.31 -11.60
N VAL A 180 -24.47 2.09 -10.63
CA VAL A 180 -24.34 3.54 -10.74
C VAL A 180 -22.93 3.98 -10.42
N LYS A 181 -22.55 5.18 -10.86
CA LYS A 181 -21.33 5.82 -10.38
C LYS A 181 -21.60 6.42 -9.02
N SER A 182 -20.85 6.01 -8.01
CA SER A 182 -21.04 6.47 -6.65
C SER A 182 -19.90 7.37 -6.19
N LEU A 183 -20.27 8.43 -5.47
CA LEU A 183 -19.36 9.30 -4.72
C LEU A 183 -19.32 8.92 -3.24
N GLN A 184 -19.90 7.77 -2.89
CA GLN A 184 -19.92 7.30 -1.52
C GLN A 184 -18.61 6.56 -1.19
N THR A 185 -18.12 6.79 0.01
CA THR A 185 -17.00 6.05 0.60
C THR A 185 -17.35 5.60 2.01
N THR A 186 -16.70 4.53 2.45
CA THR A 186 -16.94 3.98 3.79
C THR A 186 -16.17 4.77 4.85
N ILE A 187 -16.88 5.22 5.91
CA ILE A 187 -16.28 5.83 7.09
C ILE A 187 -16.27 4.82 8.24
N PRO A 188 -15.14 4.69 8.96
CA PRO A 188 -15.10 3.86 10.18
C PRO A 188 -15.93 4.49 11.30
N PHE A 189 -16.51 3.65 12.19
CA PHE A 189 -17.18 4.02 13.44
C PHE A 189 -18.47 4.85 13.33
N ILE A 190 -19.01 5.12 12.14
CA ILE A 190 -20.22 5.90 11.94
C ILE A 190 -21.36 4.99 11.46
N LYS A 191 -22.56 5.20 12.04
CA LYS A 191 -23.78 4.51 11.60
C LYS A 191 -24.04 4.78 10.12
N ASN A 192 -24.43 3.77 9.36
CA ASN A 192 -24.62 3.77 7.90
C ASN A 192 -23.33 3.90 7.07
N HIS A 193 -22.16 3.98 7.69
CA HIS A 193 -20.81 3.85 7.09
C HIS A 193 -20.53 4.64 5.79
N ASN A 194 -21.42 5.49 5.31
CA ASN A 194 -21.28 6.13 4.00
C ASN A 194 -21.12 7.64 4.09
N LEU A 195 -20.00 8.14 3.60
CA LEU A 195 -19.80 9.55 3.31
C LEU A 195 -19.99 9.79 1.82
N ASN A 196 -20.83 10.73 1.46
CA ASN A 196 -20.97 11.15 0.07
C ASN A 196 -20.22 12.45 -0.17
N TYR A 197 -19.22 12.42 -1.05
CA TYR A 197 -18.44 13.61 -1.40
C TYR A 197 -19.29 14.76 -1.95
N SER A 198 -20.41 14.45 -2.63
CA SER A 198 -21.33 15.51 -3.09
C SER A 198 -22.08 16.21 -1.95
N SER A 199 -22.27 15.52 -0.81
CA SER A 199 -22.88 16.13 0.37
C SER A 199 -21.95 17.15 1.03
N ILE A 200 -20.62 16.88 1.02
CA ILE A 200 -19.62 17.86 1.51
C ILE A 200 -19.64 19.11 0.65
N MET A 201 -19.89 18.96 -0.66
CA MET A 201 -19.93 20.06 -1.63
C MET A 201 -21.34 20.66 -1.83
N SER A 202 -22.25 20.48 -0.85
CA SER A 202 -23.63 21.00 -0.91
C SER A 202 -23.72 22.53 -1.12
N PHE A 203 -22.70 23.26 -0.64
CA PHE A 203 -22.61 24.73 -0.83
C PHE A 203 -22.42 25.14 -2.31
N CYS A 204 -22.03 24.23 -3.20
CA CYS A 204 -21.92 24.48 -4.65
C CYS A 204 -23.28 24.42 -5.38
N GLY A 205 -24.40 24.24 -4.69
CA GLY A 205 -25.75 24.24 -5.24
C GLY A 205 -25.93 23.22 -6.37
N LYS A 206 -26.30 23.67 -7.57
CA LYS A 206 -26.51 22.78 -8.75
C LYS A 206 -25.26 22.04 -9.23
N TYR A 207 -24.08 22.52 -8.90
CA TYR A 207 -22.80 21.90 -9.29
C TYR A 207 -22.26 20.91 -8.25
N LYS A 208 -23.00 20.61 -7.18
CA LYS A 208 -22.54 19.75 -6.07
C LYS A 208 -22.02 18.39 -6.51
N VAL A 209 -22.58 17.76 -7.56
CA VAL A 209 -22.14 16.45 -8.05
C VAL A 209 -20.78 16.57 -8.77
N ALA A 210 -20.64 17.56 -9.66
CA ALA A 210 -19.35 17.79 -10.35
C ALA A 210 -18.24 18.18 -9.36
N ALA A 211 -18.55 19.04 -8.37
CA ALA A 211 -17.63 19.41 -7.31
C ALA A 211 -17.28 18.20 -6.41
N GLY A 212 -18.23 17.29 -6.17
CA GLY A 212 -18.01 16.03 -5.47
C GLY A 212 -17.00 15.13 -6.19
N TRP A 213 -17.10 15.01 -7.52
CA TRP A 213 -16.14 14.27 -8.31
C TRP A 213 -14.75 14.91 -8.32
N MET A 214 -14.67 16.24 -8.40
CA MET A 214 -13.37 16.93 -8.25
C MET A 214 -12.75 16.67 -6.88
N LEU A 215 -13.55 16.72 -5.82
CA LEU A 215 -13.08 16.39 -4.46
C LEU A 215 -12.59 14.94 -4.38
N PHE A 216 -13.31 13.99 -4.98
CA PHE A 216 -12.91 12.57 -5.05
C PHE A 216 -11.54 12.40 -5.75
N VAL A 217 -11.31 13.10 -6.88
CA VAL A 217 -10.01 13.07 -7.57
C VAL A 217 -8.91 13.65 -6.68
N ILE A 218 -9.16 14.77 -6.00
CA ILE A 218 -8.21 15.38 -5.06
C ILE A 218 -7.90 14.41 -3.91
N MET A 219 -8.91 13.77 -3.34
CA MET A 219 -8.72 12.74 -2.29
C MET A 219 -7.93 11.54 -2.79
N THR A 220 -8.17 11.09 -4.02
CA THR A 220 -7.38 10.01 -4.65
C THR A 220 -5.91 10.39 -4.75
N ILE A 221 -5.60 11.60 -5.23
CA ILE A 221 -4.24 12.12 -5.31
C ILE A 221 -3.58 12.16 -3.92
N LEU A 222 -4.30 12.69 -2.93
CA LEU A 222 -3.82 12.80 -1.56
C LEU A 222 -3.52 11.41 -0.97
N VAL A 223 -4.43 10.46 -1.12
CA VAL A 223 -4.28 9.08 -0.63
C VAL A 223 -3.08 8.39 -1.26
N VAL A 224 -2.98 8.41 -2.59
CA VAL A 224 -1.87 7.78 -3.31
C VAL A 224 -0.53 8.38 -2.89
N THR A 225 -0.46 9.72 -2.80
CA THR A 225 0.76 10.42 -2.40
C THR A 225 1.12 10.14 -0.95
N ALA A 226 0.16 10.19 -0.03
CA ALA A 226 0.41 9.99 1.39
C ALA A 226 0.84 8.55 1.69
N VAL A 227 0.14 7.56 1.14
CA VAL A 227 0.44 6.14 1.41
C VAL A 227 1.75 5.72 0.73
N SER A 228 2.02 6.20 -0.50
CA SER A 228 3.27 5.92 -1.20
C SER A 228 4.48 6.47 -0.44
N ASN A 229 4.42 7.72 0.03
CA ASN A 229 5.50 8.29 0.85
C ASN A 229 5.57 7.65 2.25
N GLY A 230 4.43 7.28 2.84
CA GLY A 230 4.38 6.58 4.13
C GLY A 230 5.04 5.20 4.08
N ALA A 231 4.79 4.43 3.02
CA ALA A 231 5.47 3.16 2.78
C ALA A 231 6.98 3.35 2.57
N ASN A 232 7.38 4.40 1.85
CA ASN A 232 8.79 4.73 1.65
C ASN A 232 9.51 5.09 2.97
N LEU A 233 8.87 5.84 3.85
CA LEU A 233 9.40 6.12 5.18
C LEU A 233 9.44 4.87 6.08
N ASN A 234 8.56 3.90 5.86
CA ASN A 234 8.52 2.65 6.60
C ASN A 234 9.59 1.63 6.12
N ASP A 235 10.26 1.88 4.98
CA ASP A 235 11.36 1.05 4.46
C ASP A 235 12.71 1.43 5.08
N GLY A 236 12.75 1.58 6.41
CA GLY A 236 13.95 1.95 7.15
C GLY A 236 14.67 0.80 7.85
N MET A 237 14.02 -0.35 7.99
CA MET A 237 14.55 -1.54 8.68
C MET A 237 14.27 -2.82 7.89
N ASP A 238 15.14 -3.81 8.09
CA ASP A 238 15.06 -5.11 7.44
C ASP A 238 13.70 -5.78 7.68
N GLY A 239 12.98 -6.10 6.59
CA GLY A 239 11.69 -6.77 6.60
C GLY A 239 10.50 -5.94 7.07
N MET A 240 10.69 -4.72 7.56
CA MET A 240 9.61 -3.94 8.19
C MET A 240 8.54 -3.53 7.19
N CYS A 241 8.91 -2.90 6.09
CA CYS A 241 7.97 -2.45 5.06
C CYS A 241 7.27 -3.64 4.38
N ALA A 242 8.03 -4.68 4.00
CA ALA A 242 7.48 -5.86 3.33
C ALA A 242 6.49 -6.61 4.23
N GLY A 243 6.79 -6.81 5.52
CA GLY A 243 5.90 -7.51 6.44
C GLY A 243 4.64 -6.71 6.78
N ASN A 244 4.77 -5.41 7.09
CA ASN A 244 3.61 -4.55 7.30
C ASN A 244 2.70 -4.53 6.08
N SER A 245 3.28 -4.43 4.87
CA SER A 245 2.53 -4.40 3.62
C SER A 245 1.86 -5.73 3.29
N ALA A 246 2.46 -6.87 3.65
CA ALA A 246 1.82 -8.18 3.53
C ALA A 246 0.53 -8.25 4.36
N VAL A 247 0.58 -7.80 5.62
CA VAL A 247 -0.59 -7.76 6.51
C VAL A 247 -1.66 -6.81 5.98
N ILE A 248 -1.28 -5.61 5.53
CA ILE A 248 -2.19 -4.64 4.91
C ILE A 248 -2.82 -5.24 3.65
N GLY A 249 -2.03 -5.93 2.83
CA GLY A 249 -2.50 -6.62 1.62
C GLY A 249 -3.55 -7.69 1.92
N VAL A 250 -3.38 -8.47 3.00
CA VAL A 250 -4.38 -9.46 3.45
C VAL A 250 -5.70 -8.77 3.82
N ALA A 251 -5.63 -7.69 4.61
CA ALA A 251 -6.84 -6.94 5.00
C ALA A 251 -7.57 -6.35 3.78
N LEU A 252 -6.83 -5.72 2.85
CA LEU A 252 -7.40 -5.20 1.60
C LEU A 252 -7.95 -6.33 0.72
N GLY A 253 -7.30 -7.50 0.70
CA GLY A 253 -7.78 -8.69 -0.02
C GLY A 253 -9.13 -9.17 0.49
N ILE A 254 -9.31 -9.22 1.82
CA ILE A 254 -10.59 -9.53 2.46
C ILE A 254 -11.64 -8.47 2.10
N LEU A 255 -11.30 -7.17 2.21
CA LEU A 255 -12.21 -6.07 1.87
C LEU A 255 -12.64 -6.12 0.40
N ALA A 256 -11.71 -6.37 -0.52
CA ALA A 256 -11.99 -6.51 -1.95
C ALA A 256 -12.87 -7.73 -2.23
N TYR A 257 -12.59 -8.86 -1.58
CA TYR A 257 -13.39 -10.08 -1.71
C TYR A 257 -14.83 -9.87 -1.24
N VAL A 258 -15.00 -9.28 -0.05
CA VAL A 258 -16.33 -8.99 0.50
C VAL A 258 -17.10 -8.00 -0.40
N SER A 259 -16.44 -6.97 -0.92
CA SER A 259 -17.06 -5.99 -1.83
C SER A 259 -17.40 -6.57 -3.20
N SER A 260 -16.75 -7.67 -3.61
CA SER A 260 -16.98 -8.32 -4.91
C SER A 260 -18.13 -9.34 -4.92
N HIS A 261 -18.70 -9.68 -3.76
CA HIS A 261 -19.77 -10.67 -3.60
C HIS A 261 -21.01 -10.04 -2.99
N ILE A 262 -22.12 -10.08 -3.73
CA ILE A 262 -23.38 -9.42 -3.32
C ILE A 262 -23.89 -9.90 -1.95
N GLY A 263 -23.77 -11.19 -1.64
CA GLY A 263 -24.21 -11.76 -0.36
C GLY A 263 -23.37 -11.25 0.81
N TYR A 264 -22.04 -11.22 0.66
CA TYR A 264 -21.15 -10.69 1.71
C TYR A 264 -21.24 -9.18 1.83
N ALA A 265 -21.34 -8.47 0.71
CA ALA A 265 -21.53 -7.03 0.73
C ALA A 265 -22.81 -6.65 1.47
N SER A 266 -23.92 -7.39 1.24
CA SER A 266 -25.18 -7.23 1.97
C SER A 266 -25.02 -7.53 3.47
N TYR A 267 -24.32 -8.62 3.83
CA TYR A 267 -24.12 -9.01 5.22
C TYR A 267 -23.33 -7.97 6.04
N PHE A 268 -22.33 -7.34 5.40
CA PHE A 268 -21.50 -6.32 6.03
C PHE A 268 -22.00 -4.89 5.82
N ASP A 269 -23.14 -4.71 5.14
CA ASP A 269 -23.71 -3.39 4.82
C ASP A 269 -22.73 -2.46 4.08
N ILE A 270 -22.04 -3.00 3.10
CA ILE A 270 -21.09 -2.25 2.26
C ILE A 270 -21.54 -2.27 0.80
N MET A 271 -21.02 -1.34 0.02
CA MET A 271 -21.28 -1.28 -1.41
C MET A 271 -20.78 -2.53 -2.14
N TYR A 272 -21.62 -3.10 -3.00
CA TYR A 272 -21.20 -4.14 -3.93
C TYR A 272 -20.54 -3.50 -5.16
N ILE A 273 -19.34 -3.94 -5.50
CA ILE A 273 -18.55 -3.43 -6.62
C ILE A 273 -18.44 -4.53 -7.67
N PRO A 274 -19.25 -4.48 -8.74
CA PRO A 274 -19.18 -5.45 -9.83
C PRO A 274 -17.76 -5.50 -10.44
N HIS A 275 -17.34 -6.69 -10.82
CA HIS A 275 -16.05 -6.93 -11.47
C HIS A 275 -14.80 -6.60 -10.62
N SER A 276 -14.94 -6.28 -9.33
CA SER A 276 -13.81 -6.05 -8.42
C SER A 276 -13.12 -7.33 -7.94
N GLU A 277 -13.65 -8.49 -8.31
CA GLU A 277 -13.05 -9.79 -8.00
C GLU A 277 -11.60 -9.93 -8.50
N GLU A 278 -11.23 -9.27 -9.61
CA GLU A 278 -9.86 -9.31 -10.12
C GLU A 278 -8.85 -8.60 -9.21
N LEU A 279 -9.32 -7.69 -8.34
CA LEU A 279 -8.47 -7.12 -7.29
C LEU A 279 -8.01 -8.18 -6.29
N VAL A 280 -8.85 -9.19 -6.00
CA VAL A 280 -8.46 -10.30 -5.12
C VAL A 280 -7.31 -11.10 -5.73
N VAL A 281 -7.38 -11.38 -7.04
CA VAL A 281 -6.29 -12.04 -7.78
C VAL A 281 -5.00 -11.21 -7.72
N PHE A 282 -5.11 -9.90 -7.94
CA PHE A 282 -3.96 -8.98 -7.85
C PHE A 282 -3.37 -8.92 -6.42
N LEU A 283 -4.22 -8.80 -5.40
CA LEU A 283 -3.77 -8.74 -4.01
C LEU A 283 -3.16 -10.05 -3.53
N CYS A 284 -3.63 -11.19 -4.02
CA CYS A 284 -2.98 -12.48 -3.78
C CYS A 284 -1.57 -12.52 -4.40
N ALA A 285 -1.37 -11.97 -5.60
CA ALA A 285 -0.04 -11.80 -6.17
C ALA A 285 0.83 -10.87 -5.31
N PHE A 286 0.26 -9.75 -4.86
CA PHE A 286 0.93 -8.80 -3.99
C PHE A 286 1.40 -9.45 -2.68
N ILE A 287 0.50 -10.19 -1.99
CA ILE A 287 0.82 -10.91 -0.75
C ILE A 287 1.93 -11.94 -1.00
N GLY A 288 1.79 -12.75 -2.06
CA GLY A 288 2.79 -13.74 -2.42
C GLY A 288 4.16 -13.12 -2.70
N ALA A 289 4.20 -11.98 -3.41
CA ALA A 289 5.42 -11.23 -3.66
C ALA A 289 6.06 -10.69 -2.37
N MET A 290 5.25 -10.14 -1.43
CA MET A 290 5.73 -9.64 -0.16
C MET A 290 6.34 -10.76 0.70
N ILE A 291 5.64 -11.88 0.85
CA ILE A 291 6.13 -13.03 1.62
C ILE A 291 7.38 -13.62 0.97
N GLY A 292 7.39 -13.79 -0.36
CA GLY A 292 8.57 -14.29 -1.07
C GLY A 292 9.76 -13.33 -1.01
N PHE A 293 9.53 -12.01 -1.01
CA PHE A 293 10.59 -11.01 -0.84
C PHE A 293 11.14 -11.01 0.59
N LEU A 294 10.29 -11.20 1.61
CA LEU A 294 10.70 -11.31 3.01
C LEU A 294 11.71 -12.44 3.24
N TRP A 295 11.71 -13.50 2.43
CA TRP A 295 12.71 -14.58 2.50
C TRP A 295 14.14 -14.04 2.42
N TYR A 296 14.36 -12.97 1.67
CA TYR A 296 15.67 -12.36 1.49
C TYR A 296 15.83 -11.04 2.25
N ASN A 297 14.73 -10.35 2.56
CA ASN A 297 14.74 -9.03 3.17
C ASN A 297 14.59 -9.07 4.70
N ALA A 298 14.20 -10.23 5.30
CA ALA A 298 14.18 -10.38 6.75
C ALA A 298 15.60 -10.25 7.34
N PHE A 299 15.68 -9.77 8.59
CA PHE A 299 16.95 -9.53 9.26
C PHE A 299 17.77 -10.84 9.45
N PRO A 300 19.06 -10.88 9.10
CA PRO A 300 19.83 -9.85 8.38
C PRO A 300 19.53 -9.85 6.87
N ALA A 301 19.17 -8.71 6.32
CA ALA A 301 18.72 -8.60 4.94
C ALA A 301 19.83 -8.92 3.93
N GLN A 302 19.47 -9.69 2.90
CA GLN A 302 20.34 -10.00 1.76
C GLN A 302 20.13 -9.07 0.58
N ILE A 303 19.03 -8.30 0.60
CA ILE A 303 18.66 -7.30 -0.40
C ILE A 303 17.78 -6.24 0.25
N PHE A 304 17.99 -4.96 -0.09
CA PHE A 304 17.10 -3.87 0.30
C PHE A 304 16.06 -3.58 -0.78
N MET A 305 14.88 -3.16 -0.35
CA MET A 305 13.75 -2.89 -1.23
C MET A 305 14.01 -1.70 -2.15
N GLY A 306 14.48 -0.60 -1.59
CA GLY A 306 14.69 0.68 -2.28
C GLY A 306 13.40 1.41 -2.62
N ASP A 307 13.56 2.62 -3.18
CA ASP A 307 12.43 3.45 -3.57
C ASP A 307 11.58 2.80 -4.68
N THR A 308 12.21 1.95 -5.51
CA THR A 308 11.53 1.12 -6.53
C THR A 308 10.40 0.28 -5.92
N GLY A 309 10.66 -0.35 -4.78
CA GLY A 309 9.67 -1.21 -4.12
C GLY A 309 8.71 -0.43 -3.24
N SER A 310 9.24 0.41 -2.36
CA SER A 310 8.45 1.06 -1.32
C SER A 310 7.41 2.05 -1.88
N LEU A 311 7.77 2.86 -2.89
CA LEU A 311 6.80 3.75 -3.57
C LEU A 311 5.71 2.95 -4.28
N THR A 312 6.09 1.84 -4.94
CA THR A 312 5.15 0.96 -5.64
C THR A 312 4.16 0.32 -4.69
N ILE A 313 4.64 -0.24 -3.58
CA ILE A 313 3.82 -0.88 -2.55
C ILE A 313 2.78 0.09 -2.00
N GLY A 314 3.22 1.28 -1.59
CA GLY A 314 2.32 2.30 -1.05
C GLY A 314 1.28 2.76 -2.07
N GLY A 315 1.66 2.88 -3.35
CA GLY A 315 0.74 3.20 -4.43
C GLY A 315 -0.29 2.09 -4.70
N ILE A 316 0.13 0.83 -4.71
CA ILE A 316 -0.77 -0.34 -4.82
C ILE A 316 -1.81 -0.31 -3.69
N ILE A 317 -1.38 -0.12 -2.44
CA ILE A 317 -2.26 -0.05 -1.26
C ILE A 317 -3.24 1.12 -1.41
N GLY A 318 -2.75 2.32 -1.74
CA GLY A 318 -3.58 3.51 -1.88
C GLY A 318 -4.62 3.39 -2.99
N VAL A 319 -4.20 2.98 -4.19
CA VAL A 319 -5.09 2.83 -5.35
C VAL A 319 -6.13 1.72 -5.11
N CYS A 320 -5.71 0.59 -4.54
CA CYS A 320 -6.64 -0.49 -4.21
C CYS A 320 -7.75 0.00 -3.27
N ALA A 321 -7.39 0.70 -2.19
CA ALA A 321 -8.35 1.23 -1.23
C ALA A 321 -9.34 2.23 -1.86
N VAL A 322 -8.87 3.08 -2.79
CA VAL A 322 -9.73 4.01 -3.54
C VAL A 322 -10.68 3.25 -4.45
N ILE A 323 -10.20 2.24 -5.19
CA ILE A 323 -11.06 1.43 -6.08
C ILE A 323 -12.19 0.75 -5.32
N ILE A 324 -11.92 0.25 -4.11
CA ILE A 324 -12.94 -0.41 -3.28
C ILE A 324 -13.72 0.57 -2.39
N HIS A 325 -13.54 1.89 -2.58
CA HIS A 325 -14.17 2.94 -1.77
C HIS A 325 -13.96 2.79 -0.25
N LYS A 326 -12.72 2.47 0.14
CA LYS A 326 -12.28 2.25 1.54
C LYS A 326 -11.10 3.15 1.92
N GLU A 327 -10.87 4.23 1.18
CA GLU A 327 -9.73 5.13 1.39
C GLU A 327 -9.72 5.76 2.79
N LEU A 328 -10.89 5.99 3.39
CA LEU A 328 -10.99 6.55 4.75
C LEU A 328 -10.68 5.53 5.86
N LEU A 329 -10.55 4.25 5.54
CA LEU A 329 -10.06 3.22 6.46
C LEU A 329 -8.52 3.18 6.52
N LEU A 330 -7.82 3.72 5.52
CA LEU A 330 -6.35 3.68 5.45
C LEU A 330 -5.64 4.34 6.63
N PRO A 331 -6.11 5.45 7.24
CA PRO A 331 -5.48 6.00 8.43
C PRO A 331 -5.38 4.98 9.58
N ILE A 332 -6.32 4.04 9.69
CA ILE A 332 -6.28 2.96 10.67
C ILE A 332 -5.42 1.82 10.13
N LEU A 333 -5.76 1.29 8.96
CA LEU A 333 -5.09 0.13 8.36
C LEU A 333 -3.58 0.35 8.15
N CYS A 334 -3.21 1.52 7.63
CA CYS A 334 -1.83 1.96 7.42
C CYS A 334 -1.33 2.84 8.58
N GLY A 335 -1.86 2.68 9.79
CA GLY A 335 -1.55 3.56 10.93
C GLY A 335 -0.05 3.66 11.22
N ILE A 336 0.71 2.59 11.01
CA ILE A 336 2.18 2.61 11.12
C ILE A 336 2.79 3.59 10.09
N PHE A 337 2.38 3.56 8.83
CA PHE A 337 2.89 4.50 7.80
C PHE A 337 2.56 5.95 8.15
N PHE A 338 1.36 6.18 8.72
CA PHE A 338 0.96 7.51 9.19
C PHE A 338 1.79 7.97 10.38
N VAL A 339 2.03 7.11 11.38
CA VAL A 339 2.84 7.43 12.57
C VAL A 339 4.28 7.74 12.17
N GLU A 340 4.87 6.97 11.26
CA GLU A 340 6.20 7.23 10.70
C GLU A 340 6.26 8.62 10.03
N SER A 341 5.33 8.89 9.13
CA SER A 341 5.25 10.17 8.42
C SER A 341 5.01 11.34 9.38
N LEU A 342 4.09 11.16 10.34
CA LEU A 342 3.76 12.19 11.33
C LEU A 342 4.95 12.51 12.23
N SER A 343 5.75 11.50 12.62
CA SER A 343 6.96 11.71 13.43
C SER A 343 7.97 12.62 12.71
N VAL A 344 8.14 12.44 11.40
CA VAL A 344 9.02 13.27 10.56
C VAL A 344 8.48 14.70 10.44
N ILE A 345 7.16 14.84 10.21
CA ILE A 345 6.51 16.16 10.11
C ILE A 345 6.65 16.92 11.42
N ILE A 346 6.31 16.28 12.55
CA ILE A 346 6.42 16.90 13.89
C ILE A 346 7.85 17.34 14.14
N GLN A 347 8.82 16.45 13.94
CA GLN A 347 10.24 16.77 14.16
C GLN A 347 10.72 17.95 13.33
N THR A 348 10.42 17.93 12.03
CA THR A 348 10.91 18.97 11.11
C THR A 348 10.24 20.32 11.37
N GLN A 349 8.92 20.36 11.61
CA GLN A 349 8.23 21.63 11.89
C GLN A 349 8.63 22.19 13.26
N TRP A 350 8.66 21.32 14.30
CA TRP A 350 9.08 21.73 15.63
C TRP A 350 10.51 22.30 15.63
N PHE A 351 11.45 21.59 14.99
CA PHE A 351 12.83 22.03 14.90
C PHE A 351 12.96 23.37 14.17
N LYS A 352 12.21 23.58 13.06
CA LYS A 352 12.18 24.87 12.35
C LYS A 352 11.70 26.01 13.23
N ILE A 353 10.61 25.78 14.00
CA ILE A 353 10.04 26.79 14.92
C ILE A 353 11.05 27.13 16.02
N GLN A 354 11.66 26.12 16.65
CA GLN A 354 12.61 26.35 17.73
C GLN A 354 13.90 27.01 17.22
N LYS A 355 14.37 26.62 16.04
CA LYS A 355 15.56 27.26 15.42
C LYS A 355 15.33 28.74 15.13
N ARG A 356 14.11 29.16 14.74
CA ARG A 356 13.76 30.58 14.58
C ARG A 356 13.84 31.36 15.91
N LYS A 357 13.64 30.67 17.04
CA LYS A 357 13.76 31.22 18.40
C LYS A 357 15.18 31.11 18.97
N GLY A 358 16.19 30.76 18.15
CA GLY A 358 17.56 30.58 18.56
C GLY A 358 17.82 29.30 19.37
N LYS A 359 16.85 28.40 19.50
CA LYS A 359 16.97 27.18 20.29
C LYS A 359 17.09 25.96 19.38
N ARG A 360 17.95 24.98 19.75
CA ARG A 360 18.05 23.68 19.04
C ARG A 360 17.34 22.61 19.85
N VAL A 361 16.00 22.60 19.77
CA VAL A 361 15.15 21.63 20.49
C VAL A 361 14.55 20.66 19.50
N ARG A 362 14.76 19.37 19.72
CA ARG A 362 14.18 18.25 18.94
C ARG A 362 13.15 17.50 19.78
N VAL A 363 12.13 16.93 19.16
CA VAL A 363 11.13 16.11 19.85
C VAL A 363 11.69 14.71 20.08
N PHE A 364 12.08 14.03 19.00
CA PHE A 364 12.60 12.67 19.01
C PHE A 364 14.13 12.64 18.89
N ARG A 365 14.76 11.55 19.34
CA ARG A 365 16.19 11.29 19.14
C ARG A 365 16.54 11.20 17.66
N ALA A 366 15.71 10.49 16.90
CA ALA A 366 15.79 10.35 15.45
C ALA A 366 14.39 10.21 14.85
N THR A 367 14.27 10.43 13.56
CA THR A 367 13.05 10.23 12.77
C THR A 367 13.40 9.62 11.41
N PRO A 368 12.56 8.74 10.88
CA PRO A 368 11.23 8.30 11.35
C PRO A 368 11.26 7.61 12.72
N ILE A 369 10.06 7.34 13.32
CA ILE A 369 9.99 6.92 14.73
C ILE A 369 10.68 5.58 15.03
N HIS A 370 10.80 4.67 14.05
CA HIS A 370 11.54 3.43 14.23
C HIS A 370 13.00 3.68 14.59
N ASP A 371 13.64 4.73 14.03
CA ASP A 371 15.00 5.11 14.36
C ASP A 371 15.14 5.65 15.79
N ASN A 372 14.06 6.23 16.34
CA ASN A 372 14.04 6.65 17.73
C ASN A 372 14.18 5.47 18.69
N PHE A 373 13.67 4.29 18.31
CA PHE A 373 13.74 3.09 19.14
C PHE A 373 15.11 2.40 19.13
N ARG A 374 15.91 2.59 18.07
CA ARG A 374 17.24 1.95 17.97
C ARG A 374 18.40 2.85 18.35
N LYS A 375 18.23 4.18 18.40
CA LYS A 375 19.30 5.12 18.65
C LYS A 375 19.67 5.20 20.13
N LEU A 376 20.98 5.17 20.42
CA LEU A 376 21.53 5.33 21.77
C LEU A 376 21.60 6.82 22.16
N ASP A 377 21.51 7.12 23.47
CA ASP A 377 21.68 8.48 23.98
C ASP A 377 23.10 9.03 23.72
N SER A 378 24.12 8.16 23.72
CA SER A 378 25.50 8.50 23.38
C SER A 378 25.70 8.99 21.94
N GLN A 379 24.77 8.69 21.05
CA GLN A 379 24.78 9.10 19.64
C GLN A 379 23.97 10.38 19.39
N LEU A 380 23.48 11.04 20.45
CA LEU A 380 22.72 12.27 20.32
C LEU A 380 23.66 13.45 20.07
N ASP A 381 23.19 14.38 19.25
CA ASP A 381 23.86 15.66 19.04
C ASP A 381 23.88 16.45 20.36
N ALA A 382 25.08 16.63 20.92
CA ALA A 382 25.28 17.33 22.19
C ALA A 382 24.83 18.82 22.16
N THR A 383 24.72 19.41 20.96
CA THR A 383 24.27 20.80 20.77
C THR A 383 22.75 20.96 20.77
N SER A 384 22.01 19.85 20.73
CA SER A 384 20.55 19.84 20.69
C SER A 384 19.94 19.37 22.02
N GLN A 385 18.86 20.02 22.44
CA GLN A 385 18.00 19.53 23.52
C GLN A 385 16.95 18.58 22.94
N TYR A 386 16.54 17.56 23.71
CA TYR A 386 15.58 16.56 23.30
C TYR A 386 14.43 16.48 24.28
N ILE A 387 13.17 16.56 23.79
CA ILE A 387 11.96 16.46 24.64
C ILE A 387 11.81 15.04 25.14
N LEU A 388 11.93 14.05 24.25
CA LEU A 388 11.80 12.62 24.56
C LEU A 388 13.16 11.95 24.79
N LYS A 389 14.12 12.68 25.43
CA LYS A 389 15.38 12.09 25.87
C LYS A 389 15.09 10.97 26.87
N GLY A 390 15.75 9.80 26.70
CA GLY A 390 15.52 8.65 27.57
C GLY A 390 14.30 7.77 27.19
N TRP A 391 13.55 8.11 26.16
CA TRP A 391 12.49 7.23 25.66
C TRP A 391 12.80 6.71 24.24
N PRO A 392 12.87 5.39 24.06
CA PRO A 392 12.81 4.34 25.11
C PRO A 392 14.05 4.36 26.02
N HIS A 393 13.92 3.86 27.24
CA HIS A 393 15.04 3.85 28.22
C HIS A 393 16.24 3.01 27.73
N ARG A 394 15.98 1.97 26.92
CA ARG A 394 17.02 1.16 26.27
C ARG A 394 16.68 1.00 24.78
N PRO A 395 17.68 1.06 23.91
CA PRO A 395 17.47 0.80 22.49
C PRO A 395 17.06 -0.66 22.28
N PHE A 396 16.23 -0.88 21.25
CA PHE A 396 15.83 -2.22 20.85
C PHE A 396 16.64 -2.65 19.63
N HIS A 397 16.88 -3.95 19.56
CA HIS A 397 17.42 -4.57 18.35
C HIS A 397 16.44 -4.41 17.19
N GLU A 398 16.95 -4.26 15.96
CA GLU A 398 16.16 -3.99 14.75
C GLU A 398 15.06 -5.03 14.52
N SER A 399 15.40 -6.33 14.61
CA SER A 399 14.43 -7.40 14.45
C SER A 399 13.26 -7.33 15.45
N LYS A 400 13.52 -6.89 16.68
CA LYS A 400 12.50 -6.72 17.70
C LYS A 400 11.55 -5.57 17.38
N ILE A 401 12.08 -4.48 16.81
CA ILE A 401 11.28 -3.35 16.36
C ILE A 401 10.39 -3.81 15.20
N THR A 402 10.97 -4.45 14.18
CA THR A 402 10.26 -4.98 13.01
C THR A 402 9.08 -5.87 13.41
N ILE A 403 9.31 -6.86 14.30
CA ILE A 403 8.25 -7.77 14.76
C ILE A 403 7.15 -7.02 15.51
N ARG A 404 7.49 -6.04 16.36
CA ARG A 404 6.50 -5.23 17.07
C ARG A 404 5.65 -4.39 16.12
N PHE A 405 6.23 -3.88 15.06
CA PHE A 405 5.52 -3.15 14.02
C PHE A 405 4.57 -4.07 13.26
N TRP A 406 4.96 -5.31 12.94
CA TRP A 406 4.07 -6.31 12.35
C TRP A 406 2.89 -6.62 13.27
N ILE A 407 3.14 -6.87 14.56
CA ILE A 407 2.07 -7.12 15.55
C ILE A 407 1.12 -5.93 15.60
N THR A 408 1.63 -4.70 15.64
CA THR A 408 0.80 -3.49 15.64
C THR A 408 -0.02 -3.39 14.36
N THR A 409 0.56 -3.68 13.19
CA THR A 409 -0.17 -3.68 11.91
C THR A 409 -1.26 -4.76 11.88
N ILE A 410 -1.01 -5.94 12.46
CA ILE A 410 -2.05 -7.00 12.59
C ILE A 410 -3.22 -6.51 13.44
N ILE A 411 -2.94 -5.85 14.58
CA ILE A 411 -3.98 -5.27 15.44
C ILE A 411 -4.78 -4.21 14.67
N LEU A 412 -4.11 -3.30 13.97
CA LEU A 412 -4.76 -2.26 13.18
C LEU A 412 -5.60 -2.83 12.03
N ALA A 413 -5.12 -3.89 11.37
CA ALA A 413 -5.86 -4.62 10.34
C ALA A 413 -7.12 -5.28 10.93
N ALA A 414 -7.01 -5.92 12.09
CA ALA A 414 -8.15 -6.50 12.79
C ALA A 414 -9.18 -5.43 13.19
N ILE A 415 -8.73 -4.30 13.75
CA ILE A 415 -9.60 -3.15 14.07
C ILE A 415 -10.31 -2.67 12.78
N THR A 416 -9.58 -2.50 11.68
CA THR A 416 -10.15 -2.06 10.40
C THR A 416 -11.26 -3.01 9.92
N LEU A 417 -11.06 -4.32 10.01
CA LEU A 417 -12.07 -5.31 9.63
C LEU A 417 -13.27 -5.31 10.58
N ILE A 418 -13.04 -5.12 11.89
CA ILE A 418 -14.11 -5.03 12.89
C ILE A 418 -14.99 -3.80 12.64
N THR A 419 -14.42 -2.67 12.21
CA THR A 419 -15.20 -1.43 11.95
C THR A 419 -16.27 -1.63 10.88
N LEU A 420 -16.14 -2.62 9.98
CA LEU A 420 -17.17 -2.93 8.99
C LEU A 420 -18.46 -3.43 9.63
N LYS A 421 -18.40 -4.03 10.82
CA LYS A 421 -19.57 -4.62 11.50
C LYS A 421 -20.03 -3.81 12.72
N MET A 422 -19.32 -2.75 13.09
CA MET A 422 -19.74 -1.84 14.17
C MET A 422 -20.86 -0.93 13.64
N ARG A 423 -22.10 -1.22 14.02
CA ARG A 423 -23.31 -0.47 13.63
C ARG A 423 -23.75 0.53 14.70
#